data_6e8749295274911948f85ce1332415d6
#
_entry.id   6e8749295274911948f85ce1332415d6
#
_cell.length_a   1.000
_cell.length_b   1.000
_cell.length_c   1.000
_cell.angle_alpha   90.00
_cell.angle_beta   90.00
_cell.angle_gamma   90.00
#
_symmetry.space_group_name_H-M   'P 1'
#
loop_
_entity.id
_entity.type
_entity.pdbx_description
1 polymer ?
#
loop_
_entity_poly.entity_id
_entity_poly.type
_entity_poly.pdbx_seq_one_letter_code
_entity_poly.pdbx_strand_id
1 'polypeptide(L)'
;MNQETFYAMALTRLTNFNFQQALELYKAAGSAQNLYEHRNEVGDIIEGCTPRLIDALKDWGDAMKRAEAEAKYMEEHKIRAFTLLDDDYPQRLLECADAPIVLYYIGNADLNQTKIISIVGTRQITTYGKDLCHKFIRELHEMCPQILIVSGLAYGVDICAHRESLANGYDTAAVLAHGLDQIYPYHHRDTAAKMVEHGGLLTEFMTQTNADKVNFVRRNRIVAGMADATIVIESAAKGGSLITAEIAQSYDRAVFAFPGNVNQPFSEGCNNLIRDNGAGLISNAEDFVKAMGWQNDAVRRQALSEGIERQLFPELSPEEQKIVSLLQQTNDLQLNILSVKTGIAINQITALMFQLEMKGVVKALAGGMYHLLM
;
A
#
# COMPACT_ATOMS: atom_id res chain seq x y z
N MET A 1 16.44 -10.48 -15.26
CA MET A 1 15.79 -11.11 -14.09
C MET A 1 16.86 -11.68 -13.18
N ASN A 2 16.75 -11.51 -11.85
CA ASN A 2 17.69 -12.09 -10.89
C ASN A 2 17.33 -13.56 -10.56
N GLN A 3 18.24 -14.29 -9.90
CA GLN A 3 18.04 -15.69 -9.57
C GLN A 3 16.94 -15.88 -8.53
N GLU A 4 16.84 -14.98 -7.55
CA GLU A 4 15.80 -15.03 -6.52
C GLU A 4 14.40 -15.00 -7.14
N THR A 5 14.14 -14.05 -8.06
CA THR A 5 12.86 -13.96 -8.78
C THR A 5 12.54 -15.26 -9.51
N PHE A 6 13.54 -15.86 -10.16
CA PHE A 6 13.37 -17.13 -10.89
C PHE A 6 12.96 -18.27 -9.94
N TYR A 7 13.66 -18.42 -8.82
CA TYR A 7 13.32 -19.47 -7.84
C TYR A 7 12.00 -19.19 -7.12
N ALA A 8 11.67 -17.93 -6.86
CA ALA A 8 10.39 -17.56 -6.28
C ALA A 8 9.22 -17.91 -7.21
N MET A 9 9.35 -17.66 -8.52
CA MET A 9 8.39 -18.13 -9.53
C MET A 9 8.26 -19.66 -9.53
N ALA A 10 9.38 -20.38 -9.52
CA ALA A 10 9.37 -21.84 -9.47
C ALA A 10 8.71 -22.37 -8.19
N LEU A 11 8.93 -21.70 -7.05
CA LEU A 11 8.31 -22.07 -5.77
C LEU A 11 6.79 -21.93 -5.80
N THR A 12 6.25 -20.86 -6.39
CA THR A 12 4.79 -20.72 -6.53
C THR A 12 4.18 -21.86 -7.36
N ARG A 13 4.88 -22.31 -8.39
CA ARG A 13 4.44 -23.45 -9.20
C ARG A 13 4.57 -24.77 -8.46
N LEU A 14 5.67 -24.95 -7.71
CA LEU A 14 5.95 -26.16 -6.94
C LEU A 14 4.88 -26.42 -5.87
N THR A 15 4.40 -25.37 -5.23
CA THR A 15 3.30 -25.42 -4.25
C THR A 15 1.91 -25.50 -4.89
N ASN A 16 1.83 -25.73 -6.23
CA ASN A 16 0.58 -25.74 -6.98
C ASN A 16 -0.26 -24.47 -6.78
N PHE A 17 0.40 -23.30 -6.73
CA PHE A 17 -0.21 -22.00 -6.49
C PHE A 17 -0.95 -21.91 -5.13
N ASN A 18 -0.51 -22.69 -4.14
CA ASN A 18 -0.84 -22.44 -2.75
C ASN A 18 0.08 -21.33 -2.21
N PHE A 19 -0.35 -20.07 -2.38
CA PHE A 19 0.47 -18.90 -2.07
C PHE A 19 0.81 -18.79 -0.58
N GLN A 20 -0.06 -19.23 0.32
CA GLN A 20 0.24 -19.25 1.75
C GLN A 20 1.37 -20.22 2.06
N GLN A 21 1.30 -21.44 1.54
CA GLN A 21 2.38 -22.42 1.71
C GLN A 21 3.69 -21.95 1.08
N ALA A 22 3.63 -21.32 -0.09
CA ALA A 22 4.81 -20.73 -0.74
C ALA A 22 5.46 -19.67 0.14
N LEU A 23 4.65 -18.78 0.74
CA LEU A 23 5.12 -17.74 1.63
C LEU A 23 5.73 -18.29 2.94
N GLU A 24 5.10 -19.28 3.53
CA GLU A 24 5.62 -19.96 4.74
C GLU A 24 7.00 -20.58 4.47
N LEU A 25 7.14 -21.31 3.36
CA LEU A 25 8.41 -21.89 2.94
C LEU A 25 9.47 -20.82 2.63
N TYR A 26 9.06 -19.76 1.95
CA TYR A 26 9.91 -18.63 1.64
C TYR A 26 10.45 -17.95 2.91
N LYS A 27 9.58 -17.64 3.85
CA LYS A 27 9.94 -17.01 5.13
C LYS A 27 10.84 -17.90 5.97
N ALA A 28 10.55 -19.21 6.04
CA ALA A 28 11.34 -20.17 6.81
C ALA A 28 12.76 -20.34 6.27
N ALA A 29 12.93 -20.32 4.94
CA ALA A 29 14.23 -20.42 4.29
C ALA A 29 14.94 -19.05 4.13
N GLY A 30 14.23 -17.95 4.35
CA GLY A 30 14.72 -16.58 4.15
C GLY A 30 14.73 -16.11 2.69
N SER A 31 14.75 -17.02 1.71
CA SER A 31 14.62 -16.73 0.27
C SER A 31 14.26 -17.99 -0.52
N ALA A 32 13.73 -17.84 -1.73
CA ALA A 32 13.44 -18.96 -2.62
C ALA A 32 14.72 -19.60 -3.16
N GLN A 33 15.74 -18.80 -3.39
CA GLN A 33 17.06 -19.29 -3.80
C GLN A 33 17.67 -20.17 -2.72
N ASN A 34 17.68 -19.74 -1.47
CA ASN A 34 18.21 -20.51 -0.35
C ASN A 34 17.43 -21.84 -0.16
N LEU A 35 16.10 -21.79 -0.32
CA LEU A 35 15.27 -22.99 -0.29
C LEU A 35 15.67 -24.01 -1.38
N TYR A 36 15.93 -23.52 -2.59
CA TYR A 36 16.38 -24.38 -3.69
C TYR A 36 17.78 -24.95 -3.46
N GLU A 37 18.73 -24.15 -2.99
CA GLU A 37 20.10 -24.59 -2.73
C GLU A 37 20.15 -25.69 -1.68
N HIS A 38 19.30 -25.59 -0.63
CA HIS A 38 19.23 -26.55 0.47
C HIS A 38 18.03 -27.54 0.35
N ARG A 39 17.50 -27.74 -0.86
CA ARG A 39 16.30 -28.54 -1.10
C ARG A 39 16.37 -29.99 -0.65
N ASN A 40 17.57 -30.54 -0.46
CA ASN A 40 17.78 -31.90 0.08
C ASN A 40 17.77 -31.94 1.62
N GLU A 41 17.90 -30.79 2.27
CA GLU A 41 18.03 -30.62 3.73
C GLU A 41 16.81 -29.88 4.33
N VAL A 42 15.72 -29.77 3.56
CA VAL A 42 14.52 -28.97 3.94
C VAL A 42 13.93 -29.45 5.28
N GLY A 43 13.99 -30.74 5.57
CA GLY A 43 13.50 -31.29 6.84
C GLY A 43 14.26 -30.80 8.07
N ASP A 44 15.51 -30.35 7.89
CA ASP A 44 16.35 -29.82 8.97
C ASP A 44 16.17 -28.29 9.12
N ILE A 45 15.75 -27.60 8.04
CA ILE A 45 15.60 -26.14 7.99
C ILE A 45 14.19 -25.72 8.40
N ILE A 46 13.16 -26.50 8.04
CA ILE A 46 11.75 -26.15 8.23
C ILE A 46 11.08 -27.15 9.15
N GLU A 47 10.83 -26.73 10.38
CA GLU A 47 10.10 -27.54 11.36
C GLU A 47 8.66 -27.83 10.89
N GLY A 48 8.19 -29.06 11.09
CA GLY A 48 6.81 -29.44 10.80
C GLY A 48 6.50 -29.78 9.34
N CYS A 49 7.49 -29.81 8.45
CA CYS A 49 7.30 -30.27 7.08
C CYS A 49 6.85 -31.74 7.02
N THR A 50 5.77 -32.00 6.28
CA THR A 50 5.34 -33.37 6.03
C THR A 50 6.33 -34.08 5.07
N PRO A 51 6.53 -35.42 5.21
CA PRO A 51 7.39 -36.17 4.28
C PRO A 51 7.04 -35.96 2.81
N ARG A 52 5.76 -35.87 2.49
CA ARG A 52 5.27 -35.57 1.14
C ARG A 52 5.73 -34.20 0.62
N LEU A 53 5.73 -33.19 1.47
CA LEU A 53 6.20 -31.84 1.11
C LEU A 53 7.71 -31.83 0.91
N ILE A 54 8.46 -32.49 1.80
CA ILE A 54 9.93 -32.63 1.67
C ILE A 54 10.28 -33.31 0.34
N ASP A 55 9.60 -34.38 -0.03
CA ASP A 55 9.85 -35.07 -1.30
C ASP A 55 9.48 -34.20 -2.51
N ALA A 56 8.39 -33.42 -2.44
CA ALA A 56 8.02 -32.47 -3.50
C ALA A 56 9.05 -31.34 -3.66
N LEU A 57 9.66 -30.89 -2.55
CA LEU A 57 10.67 -29.83 -2.57
C LEU A 57 12.05 -30.27 -3.10
N LYS A 58 12.29 -31.56 -3.27
CA LYS A 58 13.54 -32.08 -3.87
C LYS A 58 13.56 -31.95 -5.39
N ASP A 59 12.40 -32.07 -6.05
CA ASP A 59 12.30 -32.03 -7.52
C ASP A 59 11.63 -30.73 -7.99
N TRP A 60 12.44 -29.83 -8.50
CA TRP A 60 12.03 -28.54 -9.09
C TRP A 60 11.93 -28.56 -10.62
N GLY A 61 12.17 -29.70 -11.26
CA GLY A 61 12.34 -29.76 -12.71
C GLY A 61 11.20 -29.14 -13.52
N ASP A 62 9.96 -29.53 -13.26
CA ASP A 62 8.80 -29.00 -13.96
C ASP A 62 8.45 -27.56 -13.53
N ALA A 63 8.70 -27.20 -12.29
CA ALA A 63 8.50 -25.85 -11.79
C ALA A 63 9.50 -24.88 -12.45
N MET A 64 10.74 -25.28 -12.60
CA MET A 64 11.78 -24.49 -13.30
C MET A 64 11.45 -24.28 -14.78
N LYS A 65 11.07 -25.35 -15.50
CA LYS A 65 10.61 -25.21 -16.90
C LYS A 65 9.46 -24.22 -17.04
N ARG A 66 8.53 -24.23 -16.08
CA ARG A 66 7.42 -23.27 -16.09
C ARG A 66 7.90 -21.84 -15.80
N ALA A 67 8.85 -21.67 -14.87
CA ALA A 67 9.47 -20.38 -14.58
C ALA A 67 10.29 -19.85 -15.78
N GLU A 68 11.00 -20.73 -16.51
CA GLU A 68 11.71 -20.37 -17.75
C GLU A 68 10.76 -19.85 -18.83
N ALA A 69 9.62 -20.52 -19.01
CA ALA A 69 8.60 -20.09 -19.98
C ALA A 69 8.00 -18.73 -19.58
N GLU A 70 7.77 -18.50 -18.29
CA GLU A 70 7.30 -17.21 -17.77
C GLU A 70 8.33 -16.12 -17.96
N ALA A 71 9.60 -16.41 -17.64
CA ALA A 71 10.70 -15.47 -17.79
C ALA A 71 10.84 -14.98 -19.23
N LYS A 72 10.74 -15.90 -20.19
CA LYS A 72 10.78 -15.58 -21.63
C LYS A 72 9.62 -14.68 -22.02
N TYR A 73 8.40 -15.00 -21.58
CA TYR A 73 7.22 -14.18 -21.84
C TYR A 73 7.37 -12.77 -21.25
N MET A 74 7.88 -12.66 -20.03
CA MET A 74 8.14 -11.38 -19.37
C MET A 74 9.14 -10.52 -20.14
N GLU A 75 10.22 -11.09 -20.64
CA GLU A 75 11.22 -10.40 -21.44
C GLU A 75 10.62 -9.87 -22.74
N GLU A 76 9.87 -10.71 -23.48
CA GLU A 76 9.21 -10.35 -24.73
C GLU A 76 8.17 -9.22 -24.55
N HIS A 77 7.51 -9.15 -23.39
CA HIS A 77 6.42 -8.20 -23.11
C HIS A 77 6.82 -7.07 -22.14
N LYS A 78 8.11 -6.96 -21.78
CA LYS A 78 8.63 -5.94 -20.83
C LYS A 78 7.92 -5.95 -19.48
N ILE A 79 7.54 -7.12 -19.00
CA ILE A 79 6.95 -7.33 -17.68
C ILE A 79 8.08 -7.39 -16.65
N ARG A 80 7.93 -6.63 -15.56
CA ARG A 80 8.82 -6.73 -14.39
C ARG A 80 8.22 -7.71 -13.39
N ALA A 81 9.06 -8.36 -12.61
CA ALA A 81 8.62 -9.11 -11.45
C ALA A 81 9.38 -8.60 -10.21
N PHE A 82 8.69 -8.55 -9.09
CA PHE A 82 9.22 -8.16 -7.79
C PHE A 82 9.05 -9.31 -6.81
N THR A 83 10.06 -9.54 -5.99
CA THR A 83 10.02 -10.45 -4.84
C THR A 83 10.05 -9.66 -3.54
N LEU A 84 9.80 -10.32 -2.42
CA LEU A 84 9.83 -9.69 -1.09
C LEU A 84 11.19 -9.08 -0.71
N LEU A 85 12.26 -9.42 -1.44
CA LEU A 85 13.62 -8.90 -1.20
C LEU A 85 13.98 -7.71 -2.11
N ASP A 86 13.11 -7.36 -3.06
CA ASP A 86 13.38 -6.25 -3.98
C ASP A 86 12.94 -4.91 -3.34
N ASP A 87 13.77 -3.89 -3.42
CA ASP A 87 13.49 -2.54 -2.87
C ASP A 87 12.26 -1.91 -3.51
N ASP A 88 11.98 -2.24 -4.78
CA ASP A 88 10.83 -1.77 -5.54
C ASP A 88 9.52 -2.54 -5.23
N TYR A 89 9.56 -3.57 -4.39
CA TYR A 89 8.35 -4.26 -3.95
C TYR A 89 7.41 -3.30 -3.22
N PRO A 90 6.08 -3.36 -3.42
CA PRO A 90 5.14 -2.47 -2.72
C PRO A 90 5.27 -2.60 -1.19
N GLN A 91 5.84 -1.58 -0.55
CA GLN A 91 6.18 -1.62 0.88
C GLN A 91 4.95 -1.84 1.78
N ARG A 92 3.81 -1.22 1.42
CA ARG A 92 2.55 -1.43 2.16
C ARG A 92 2.10 -2.88 2.11
N LEU A 93 2.34 -3.56 0.99
CA LEU A 93 1.97 -4.96 0.82
C LEU A 93 2.96 -5.89 1.54
N LEU A 94 4.24 -5.48 1.64
CA LEU A 94 5.26 -6.22 2.39
C LEU A 94 4.91 -6.33 3.88
N GLU A 95 4.20 -5.34 4.44
CA GLU A 95 3.72 -5.35 5.82
C GLU A 95 2.56 -6.33 6.05
N CYS A 96 1.90 -6.82 4.99
CA CYS A 96 0.78 -7.74 5.11
C CYS A 96 1.26 -9.18 5.41
N ALA A 97 0.54 -9.88 6.29
CA ALA A 97 0.91 -11.22 6.74
C ALA A 97 0.97 -12.24 5.59
N ASP A 98 0.21 -12.02 4.52
CA ASP A 98 0.04 -12.88 3.36
C ASP A 98 0.51 -12.22 2.04
N ALA A 99 1.55 -11.39 2.13
CA ALA A 99 2.18 -10.75 0.98
C ALA A 99 2.58 -11.78 -0.10
N PRO A 100 2.30 -11.53 -1.40
CA PRO A 100 2.74 -12.41 -2.48
C PRO A 100 4.27 -12.48 -2.55
N ILE A 101 4.84 -13.68 -2.67
CA ILE A 101 6.30 -13.83 -2.83
C ILE A 101 6.81 -13.35 -4.19
N VAL A 102 5.92 -13.27 -5.19
CA VAL A 102 6.20 -12.71 -6.53
C VAL A 102 5.02 -11.87 -6.97
N LEU A 103 5.30 -10.69 -7.51
CA LEU A 103 4.35 -9.84 -8.21
C LEU A 103 4.85 -9.57 -9.63
N TYR A 104 3.98 -9.72 -10.60
CA TYR A 104 4.22 -9.39 -12.01
C TYR A 104 3.59 -8.05 -12.33
N TYR A 105 4.33 -7.17 -12.98
CA TYR A 105 3.90 -5.80 -13.25
C TYR A 105 4.28 -5.33 -14.63
N ILE A 106 3.34 -4.68 -15.31
CA ILE A 106 3.57 -3.92 -16.53
C ILE A 106 2.96 -2.53 -16.37
N GLY A 107 3.78 -1.51 -16.53
CA GLY A 107 3.37 -0.10 -16.37
C GLY A 107 4.54 0.78 -15.93
N ASN A 108 4.23 2.03 -15.60
CA ASN A 108 5.20 3.06 -15.27
C ASN A 108 4.94 3.78 -13.94
N ALA A 109 3.83 3.46 -13.25
CA ALA A 109 3.57 4.05 -11.94
C ALA A 109 4.58 3.58 -10.89
N ASP A 110 4.87 4.47 -9.95
CA ASP A 110 5.55 4.14 -8.70
C ASP A 110 4.55 3.45 -7.76
N LEU A 111 4.78 2.15 -7.50
CA LEU A 111 3.94 1.36 -6.61
C LEU A 111 4.19 1.69 -5.11
N ASN A 112 5.20 2.52 -4.82
CA ASN A 112 5.54 3.02 -3.50
C ASN A 112 5.23 4.52 -3.35
N GLN A 113 4.32 5.05 -4.18
CA GLN A 113 3.83 6.42 -4.09
C GLN A 113 3.47 6.78 -2.63
N THR A 114 3.73 8.02 -2.21
CA THR A 114 3.49 8.47 -0.83
C THR A 114 2.03 8.34 -0.39
N LYS A 115 1.09 8.37 -1.34
CA LYS A 115 -0.34 8.20 -1.09
C LYS A 115 -0.92 7.22 -2.09
N ILE A 116 -1.51 6.15 -1.58
CA ILE A 116 -2.19 5.13 -2.38
C ILE A 116 -3.56 4.88 -1.80
N ILE A 117 -4.60 4.92 -2.62
CA ILE A 117 -5.95 4.54 -2.21
C ILE A 117 -6.49 3.42 -3.07
N SER A 118 -7.29 2.55 -2.49
CA SER A 118 -8.08 1.60 -3.26
C SER A 118 -9.53 2.04 -3.34
N ILE A 119 -10.13 1.95 -4.54
CA ILE A 119 -11.54 2.26 -4.76
C ILE A 119 -12.22 0.98 -5.24
N VAL A 120 -13.23 0.54 -4.48
CA VAL A 120 -13.92 -0.72 -4.73
C VAL A 120 -15.43 -0.55 -4.62
N GLY A 121 -16.18 -1.53 -5.16
CA GLY A 121 -17.63 -1.51 -5.03
C GLY A 121 -18.35 -2.58 -5.84
N THR A 122 -19.63 -2.38 -6.03
CA THR A 122 -20.48 -3.29 -6.78
C THR A 122 -20.09 -3.39 -8.26
N ARG A 123 -20.24 -4.58 -8.83
CA ARG A 123 -20.12 -4.78 -10.29
C ARG A 123 -21.29 -4.18 -11.09
N GLN A 124 -22.37 -3.80 -10.43
CA GLN A 124 -23.58 -3.19 -11.00
C GLN A 124 -23.73 -1.76 -10.49
N ILE A 125 -22.74 -0.92 -10.79
CA ILE A 125 -22.72 0.49 -10.37
C ILE A 125 -23.96 1.23 -10.91
N THR A 126 -24.65 1.97 -10.04
CA THR A 126 -25.79 2.80 -10.43
C THR A 126 -25.34 4.15 -11.01
N THR A 127 -26.29 4.96 -11.51
CA THR A 127 -25.98 6.35 -11.91
C THR A 127 -25.46 7.14 -10.72
N TYR A 128 -26.07 6.97 -9.54
CA TYR A 128 -25.62 7.60 -8.30
C TYR A 128 -24.15 7.24 -7.97
N GLY A 129 -23.79 5.96 -8.03
CA GLY A 129 -22.43 5.50 -7.79
C GLY A 129 -21.41 6.06 -8.82
N LYS A 130 -21.82 6.18 -10.09
CA LYS A 130 -20.97 6.81 -11.12
C LYS A 130 -20.74 8.29 -10.83
N ASP A 131 -21.79 9.03 -10.47
CA ASP A 131 -21.70 10.45 -10.15
C ASP A 131 -20.85 10.68 -8.91
N LEU A 132 -20.97 9.83 -7.88
CA LEU A 132 -20.10 9.86 -6.70
C LEU A 132 -18.64 9.61 -7.06
N CYS A 133 -18.37 8.55 -7.83
CA CYS A 133 -17.01 8.19 -8.23
C CYS A 133 -16.35 9.32 -9.05
N HIS A 134 -17.07 9.86 -10.04
CA HIS A 134 -16.62 10.99 -10.85
C HIS A 134 -16.33 12.22 -9.97
N LYS A 135 -17.30 12.63 -9.16
CA LYS A 135 -17.16 13.81 -8.30
C LYS A 135 -16.00 13.66 -7.32
N PHE A 136 -15.93 12.49 -6.64
CA PHE A 136 -14.90 12.21 -5.64
C PHE A 136 -13.50 12.27 -6.24
N ILE A 137 -13.24 11.60 -7.37
CA ILE A 137 -11.91 11.54 -7.98
C ILE A 137 -11.49 12.92 -8.50
N ARG A 138 -12.41 13.68 -9.09
CA ARG A 138 -12.14 15.05 -9.55
C ARG A 138 -11.78 15.97 -8.39
N GLU A 139 -12.62 16.02 -7.34
CA GLU A 139 -12.37 16.87 -6.16
C GLU A 139 -11.08 16.45 -5.43
N LEU A 140 -10.81 15.16 -5.36
CA LEU A 140 -9.59 14.64 -4.76
C LEU A 140 -8.35 15.07 -5.54
N HIS A 141 -8.42 15.11 -6.89
CA HIS A 141 -7.32 15.58 -7.72
C HIS A 141 -6.99 17.04 -7.49
N GLU A 142 -8.01 17.89 -7.32
CA GLU A 142 -7.84 19.32 -7.01
C GLU A 142 -7.09 19.52 -5.68
N MET A 143 -7.33 18.66 -4.68
CA MET A 143 -6.71 18.74 -3.35
C MET A 143 -5.39 17.99 -3.25
N CYS A 144 -5.32 16.79 -3.81
CA CYS A 144 -4.19 15.86 -3.70
C CYS A 144 -3.85 15.24 -5.07
N PRO A 145 -3.16 15.94 -5.99
CA PRO A 145 -2.90 15.44 -7.35
C PRO A 145 -1.92 14.28 -7.45
N GLN A 146 -1.20 13.94 -6.38
CA GLN A 146 -0.19 12.88 -6.38
C GLN A 146 -0.68 11.70 -5.54
N ILE A 147 -1.65 10.95 -6.07
CA ILE A 147 -2.17 9.72 -5.47
C ILE A 147 -2.15 8.63 -6.54
N LEU A 148 -1.72 7.42 -6.18
CA LEU A 148 -1.95 6.23 -6.98
C LEU A 148 -3.31 5.64 -6.62
N ILE A 149 -4.18 5.44 -7.61
CA ILE A 149 -5.48 4.80 -7.40
C ILE A 149 -5.40 3.33 -7.80
N VAL A 150 -5.70 2.44 -6.86
CA VAL A 150 -5.66 0.98 -7.05
C VAL A 150 -7.08 0.43 -7.10
N SER A 151 -7.35 -0.49 -8.00
CA SER A 151 -8.61 -1.24 -8.05
C SER A 151 -8.42 -2.58 -8.78
N GLY A 152 -9.51 -3.28 -9.09
CA GLY A 152 -9.46 -4.64 -9.61
C GLY A 152 -9.81 -4.83 -11.08
N LEU A 153 -10.01 -3.77 -11.84
CA LEU A 153 -10.44 -3.83 -13.24
C LEU A 153 -11.74 -4.61 -13.49
N ALA A 154 -12.53 -4.90 -12.45
CA ALA A 154 -13.81 -5.58 -12.58
C ALA A 154 -14.90 -4.65 -13.18
N TYR A 155 -16.05 -5.21 -13.53
CA TYR A 155 -17.21 -4.40 -13.90
C TYR A 155 -17.61 -3.45 -12.76
N GLY A 156 -18.35 -2.38 -13.10
CA GLY A 156 -18.97 -1.47 -12.15
C GLY A 156 -17.99 -0.45 -11.58
N VAL A 157 -17.82 -0.41 -10.25
CA VAL A 157 -17.03 0.61 -9.58
C VAL A 157 -15.57 0.56 -9.99
N ASP A 158 -14.94 -0.62 -10.10
CA ASP A 158 -13.52 -0.74 -10.41
C ASP A 158 -13.17 -0.06 -11.75
N ILE A 159 -13.86 -0.42 -12.82
CA ILE A 159 -13.62 0.19 -14.14
C ILE A 159 -14.00 1.67 -14.17
N CYS A 160 -15.01 2.09 -13.42
CA CYS A 160 -15.37 3.50 -13.28
C CYS A 160 -14.23 4.26 -12.61
N ALA A 161 -13.69 3.76 -11.51
CA ALA A 161 -12.57 4.37 -10.81
C ALA A 161 -11.34 4.52 -11.71
N HIS A 162 -10.95 3.47 -12.45
CA HIS A 162 -9.82 3.55 -13.38
C HIS A 162 -10.03 4.60 -14.48
N ARG A 163 -11.21 4.65 -15.09
CA ARG A 163 -11.53 5.62 -16.16
C ARG A 163 -11.54 7.05 -15.65
N GLU A 164 -12.13 7.28 -14.49
CA GLU A 164 -12.16 8.61 -13.87
C GLU A 164 -10.75 9.05 -13.43
N SER A 165 -9.93 8.11 -12.93
CA SER A 165 -8.53 8.38 -12.60
C SER A 165 -7.74 8.86 -13.82
N LEU A 166 -7.81 8.11 -14.92
CA LEU A 166 -7.16 8.47 -16.18
C LEU A 166 -7.68 9.81 -16.76
N ALA A 167 -8.99 10.05 -16.67
CA ALA A 167 -9.60 11.29 -17.16
C ALA A 167 -9.17 12.53 -16.36
N ASN A 168 -8.84 12.37 -15.09
CA ASN A 168 -8.40 13.45 -14.20
C ASN A 168 -6.86 13.50 -14.02
N GLY A 169 -6.08 12.68 -14.76
CA GLY A 169 -4.62 12.74 -14.74
C GLY A 169 -3.95 11.99 -13.57
N TYR A 170 -4.69 11.14 -12.87
CA TYR A 170 -4.10 10.22 -11.88
C TYR A 170 -3.51 8.99 -12.55
N ASP A 171 -2.38 8.55 -12.04
CA ASP A 171 -1.92 7.18 -12.27
C ASP A 171 -2.86 6.18 -11.58
N THR A 172 -3.10 5.05 -12.25
CA THR A 172 -3.97 4.03 -11.69
C THR A 172 -3.46 2.62 -11.99
N ALA A 173 -3.43 1.76 -10.98
CA ALA A 173 -2.95 0.40 -11.07
C ALA A 173 -4.08 -0.61 -10.88
N ALA A 174 -4.24 -1.53 -11.83
CA ALA A 174 -5.17 -2.63 -11.69
C ALA A 174 -4.47 -3.88 -11.16
N VAL A 175 -5.00 -4.43 -10.08
CA VAL A 175 -4.61 -5.77 -9.64
C VAL A 175 -5.50 -6.79 -10.34
N LEU A 176 -4.92 -7.76 -11.03
CA LEU A 176 -5.65 -8.75 -11.83
C LEU A 176 -5.78 -10.08 -11.11
N ALA A 177 -6.84 -10.82 -11.42
CA ALA A 177 -7.11 -12.17 -10.89
C ALA A 177 -6.69 -13.29 -11.86
N HIS A 178 -5.78 -12.98 -12.77
CA HIS A 178 -5.28 -13.86 -13.85
C HIS A 178 -3.89 -13.39 -14.31
N GLY A 179 -3.24 -14.15 -15.18
CA GLY A 179 -1.93 -13.78 -15.74
C GLY A 179 -2.01 -12.54 -16.67
N LEU A 180 -0.86 -11.90 -16.92
CA LEU A 180 -0.75 -10.71 -17.77
C LEU A 180 -0.87 -11.01 -19.28
N ASP A 181 -1.05 -12.26 -19.66
CA ASP A 181 -1.27 -12.71 -21.04
C ASP A 181 -2.68 -12.49 -21.56
N GLN A 182 -3.60 -12.05 -20.69
CA GLN A 182 -4.98 -11.80 -21.04
C GLN A 182 -5.57 -10.63 -20.25
N ILE A 183 -6.68 -10.08 -20.72
CA ILE A 183 -7.46 -9.06 -20.00
C ILE A 183 -8.89 -9.56 -19.79
N TYR A 184 -9.30 -9.61 -18.54
CA TYR A 184 -10.66 -9.93 -18.15
C TYR A 184 -11.27 -8.84 -17.24
N PRO A 185 -12.43 -8.29 -17.57
CA PRO A 185 -13.24 -8.57 -18.78
C PRO A 185 -12.59 -8.02 -20.06
N TYR A 186 -12.76 -8.70 -21.18
CA TYR A 186 -12.17 -8.28 -22.46
C TYR A 186 -12.56 -6.87 -22.90
N HIS A 187 -13.77 -6.42 -22.53
CA HIS A 187 -14.27 -5.07 -22.83
C HIS A 187 -13.46 -3.94 -22.12
N HIS A 188 -12.60 -4.28 -21.15
CA HIS A 188 -11.77 -3.32 -20.42
C HIS A 188 -10.36 -3.16 -21.01
N ARG A 189 -10.03 -3.88 -22.10
CA ARG A 189 -8.68 -3.88 -22.70
C ARG A 189 -8.18 -2.51 -23.10
N ASP A 190 -9.06 -1.65 -23.64
CA ASP A 190 -8.67 -0.31 -24.09
C ASP A 190 -8.35 0.60 -22.89
N THR A 191 -9.04 0.41 -21.76
CA THR A 191 -8.71 1.07 -20.51
C THR A 191 -7.40 0.51 -19.93
N ALA A 192 -7.23 -0.82 -19.94
CA ALA A 192 -6.01 -1.47 -19.48
C ALA A 192 -4.77 -1.01 -20.28
N ALA A 193 -4.89 -0.85 -21.60
CA ALA A 193 -3.81 -0.33 -22.44
C ALA A 193 -3.38 1.09 -22.02
N LYS A 194 -4.34 1.99 -21.77
CA LYS A 194 -4.05 3.35 -21.27
C LYS A 194 -3.42 3.33 -19.89
N MET A 195 -3.82 2.39 -19.03
CA MET A 195 -3.25 2.23 -17.70
C MET A 195 -1.77 1.80 -17.73
N VAL A 196 -1.35 1.05 -18.73
CA VAL A 196 0.08 0.70 -18.90
C VAL A 196 0.93 1.95 -19.16
N GLU A 197 0.35 2.98 -19.79
CA GLU A 197 1.01 4.27 -20.04
C GLU A 197 0.89 5.26 -18.87
N HIS A 198 -0.17 5.12 -18.05
CA HIS A 198 -0.50 6.02 -16.93
C HIS A 198 -0.91 5.21 -15.69
N GLY A 199 0.05 4.42 -15.17
CA GLY A 199 -0.20 3.52 -14.06
C GLY A 199 0.36 2.14 -14.31
N GLY A 200 -0.50 1.10 -14.31
CA GLY A 200 -0.07 -0.25 -14.66
C GLY A 200 -1.07 -1.37 -14.33
N LEU A 201 -0.64 -2.57 -14.68
CA LEU A 201 -1.34 -3.82 -14.39
C LEU A 201 -0.44 -4.70 -13.51
N LEU A 202 -0.98 -5.22 -12.44
CA LEU A 202 -0.27 -5.99 -11.42
C LEU A 202 -0.99 -7.32 -11.17
N THR A 203 -0.26 -8.39 -10.96
CA THR A 203 -0.82 -9.70 -10.58
C THR A 203 0.18 -10.56 -9.83
N GLU A 204 -0.29 -11.49 -9.02
CA GLU A 204 0.52 -12.58 -8.45
C GLU A 204 0.45 -13.87 -9.29
N PHE A 205 -0.35 -13.88 -10.34
CA PHE A 205 -0.59 -15.07 -11.15
C PHE A 205 0.32 -15.08 -12.39
N MET A 206 0.94 -16.23 -12.66
CA MET A 206 1.65 -16.47 -13.91
C MET A 206 0.70 -16.44 -15.11
N THR A 207 1.26 -16.26 -16.32
CA THR A 207 0.52 -16.43 -17.58
C THR A 207 -0.24 -17.77 -17.62
N GLN A 208 -1.24 -17.87 -18.47
CA GLN A 208 -2.13 -19.04 -18.60
C GLN A 208 -2.96 -19.35 -17.33
N THR A 209 -3.01 -18.44 -16.37
CA THR A 209 -3.92 -18.53 -15.23
C THR A 209 -5.23 -17.81 -15.57
N ASN A 210 -6.34 -18.56 -15.57
CA ASN A 210 -7.66 -18.01 -15.91
C ASN A 210 -8.26 -17.17 -14.76
N ALA A 211 -9.09 -16.21 -15.15
CA ALA A 211 -9.90 -15.42 -14.23
C ALA A 211 -11.05 -16.26 -13.67
N ASP A 212 -10.83 -16.93 -12.57
CA ASP A 212 -11.84 -17.73 -11.87
C ASP A 212 -12.32 -17.07 -10.57
N LYS A 213 -13.42 -17.61 -10.02
CA LYS A 213 -14.07 -17.04 -8.84
C LYS A 213 -13.13 -17.01 -7.61
N VAL A 214 -12.29 -18.01 -7.45
CA VAL A 214 -11.37 -18.12 -6.31
C VAL A 214 -10.27 -17.06 -6.41
N ASN A 215 -9.71 -16.87 -7.62
CA ASN A 215 -8.67 -15.90 -7.88
C ASN A 215 -9.14 -14.45 -7.67
N PHE A 216 -10.41 -14.14 -7.98
CA PHE A 216 -10.98 -12.82 -7.67
C PHE A 216 -10.99 -12.54 -6.17
N VAL A 217 -11.33 -13.52 -5.34
CA VAL A 217 -11.32 -13.35 -3.88
C VAL A 217 -9.89 -13.22 -3.37
N ARG A 218 -8.97 -14.08 -3.82
CA ARG A 218 -7.55 -14.03 -3.45
C ARG A 218 -6.90 -12.71 -3.79
N ARG A 219 -7.15 -12.17 -4.99
CA ARG A 219 -6.60 -10.92 -5.46
C ARG A 219 -6.99 -9.72 -4.59
N ASN A 220 -8.17 -9.72 -3.98
CA ASN A 220 -8.68 -8.58 -3.21
C ASN A 220 -7.75 -8.17 -2.06
N ARG A 221 -7.00 -9.13 -1.49
CA ARG A 221 -6.02 -8.82 -0.44
C ARG A 221 -4.88 -7.92 -0.95
N ILE A 222 -4.49 -8.05 -2.21
CA ILE A 222 -3.47 -7.21 -2.82
C ILE A 222 -4.02 -5.79 -3.02
N VAL A 223 -5.27 -5.67 -3.48
CA VAL A 223 -5.95 -4.36 -3.62
C VAL A 223 -6.01 -3.63 -2.27
N ALA A 224 -6.39 -4.33 -1.21
CA ALA A 224 -6.46 -3.79 0.14
C ALA A 224 -5.07 -3.46 0.71
N GLY A 225 -4.12 -4.39 0.58
CA GLY A 225 -2.79 -4.29 1.17
C GLY A 225 -1.89 -3.23 0.53
N MET A 226 -2.11 -2.88 -0.74
CA MET A 226 -1.34 -1.85 -1.42
C MET A 226 -1.72 -0.42 -1.02
N ALA A 227 -2.85 -0.21 -0.37
CA ALA A 227 -3.42 1.12 -0.15
C ALA A 227 -3.33 1.58 1.31
N ASP A 228 -3.26 2.90 1.52
CA ASP A 228 -3.40 3.54 2.84
C ASP A 228 -4.86 3.49 3.30
N ALA A 229 -5.79 3.57 2.33
CA ALA A 229 -7.22 3.55 2.59
C ALA A 229 -7.99 2.83 1.48
N THR A 230 -9.07 2.14 1.86
CA THR A 230 -10.04 1.53 0.95
C THR A 230 -11.35 2.32 0.97
N ILE A 231 -11.82 2.73 -0.20
CA ILE A 231 -13.04 3.51 -0.37
C ILE A 231 -14.10 2.65 -1.06
N VAL A 232 -15.24 2.47 -0.42
CA VAL A 232 -16.38 1.73 -0.95
C VAL A 232 -17.41 2.71 -1.49
N ILE A 233 -17.60 2.75 -2.82
CA ILE A 233 -18.55 3.67 -3.47
C ILE A 233 -19.99 3.18 -3.34
N GLU A 234 -20.25 1.94 -3.71
CA GLU A 234 -21.54 1.25 -3.59
C GLU A 234 -21.31 -0.23 -3.32
N SER A 235 -22.12 -0.84 -2.49
CA SER A 235 -22.11 -2.28 -2.25
C SER A 235 -23.48 -2.81 -1.87
N ALA A 236 -23.83 -3.98 -2.37
CA ALA A 236 -24.94 -4.76 -1.82
C ALA A 236 -24.56 -5.34 -0.45
N ALA A 237 -25.55 -5.76 0.34
CA ALA A 237 -25.37 -6.32 1.68
C ALA A 237 -24.40 -7.53 1.76
N LYS A 238 -24.22 -8.26 0.66
CA LYS A 238 -23.28 -9.39 0.51
C LYS A 238 -22.34 -9.16 -0.70
N GLY A 239 -21.88 -7.94 -0.89
CA GLY A 239 -21.01 -7.57 -2.01
C GLY A 239 -19.56 -8.02 -1.78
N GLY A 240 -18.86 -8.39 -2.89
CA GLY A 240 -17.43 -8.76 -2.82
C GLY A 240 -16.51 -7.62 -2.37
N SER A 241 -16.93 -6.36 -2.53
CA SER A 241 -16.22 -5.18 -2.02
C SER A 241 -16.17 -5.11 -0.49
N LEU A 242 -17.15 -5.70 0.20
CA LEU A 242 -17.15 -5.81 1.66
C LEU A 242 -16.02 -6.72 2.15
N ILE A 243 -15.72 -7.79 1.40
CA ILE A 243 -14.57 -8.67 1.69
C ILE A 243 -13.26 -7.87 1.60
N THR A 244 -13.12 -7.01 0.59
CA THR A 244 -11.94 -6.15 0.45
C THR A 244 -11.84 -5.15 1.61
N ALA A 245 -12.97 -4.59 2.05
CA ALA A 245 -13.04 -3.69 3.20
C ALA A 245 -12.62 -4.40 4.51
N GLU A 246 -13.14 -5.61 4.76
CA GLU A 246 -12.76 -6.44 5.92
C GLU A 246 -11.27 -6.79 5.90
N ILE A 247 -10.71 -7.15 4.75
CA ILE A 247 -9.28 -7.42 4.59
C ILE A 247 -8.46 -6.15 4.88
N ALA A 248 -8.87 -4.98 4.34
CA ALA A 248 -8.19 -3.71 4.61
C ALA A 248 -8.14 -3.41 6.11
N GLN A 249 -9.24 -3.62 6.84
CA GLN A 249 -9.27 -3.49 8.30
C GLN A 249 -8.32 -4.48 8.99
N SER A 250 -8.24 -5.73 8.51
CA SER A 250 -7.33 -6.72 9.09
C SER A 250 -5.84 -6.38 8.89
N TYR A 251 -5.54 -5.48 7.96
CA TYR A 251 -4.20 -4.93 7.73
C TYR A 251 -4.00 -3.54 8.37
N ASP A 252 -4.89 -3.13 9.28
CA ASP A 252 -4.88 -1.81 9.91
C ASP A 252 -4.93 -0.65 8.90
N ARG A 253 -5.56 -0.87 7.73
CA ARG A 253 -5.78 0.17 6.73
C ARG A 253 -7.13 0.86 6.95
N ALA A 254 -7.18 2.15 6.72
CA ALA A 254 -8.41 2.92 6.85
C ALA A 254 -9.46 2.45 5.83
N VAL A 255 -10.72 2.40 6.25
CA VAL A 255 -11.85 2.09 5.37
C VAL A 255 -12.87 3.20 5.42
N PHE A 256 -13.31 3.65 4.26
CA PHE A 256 -14.36 4.67 4.11
C PHE A 256 -15.46 4.18 3.21
N ALA A 257 -16.68 4.64 3.44
CA ALA A 257 -17.81 4.32 2.59
C ALA A 257 -18.70 5.55 2.37
N PHE A 258 -19.23 5.65 1.16
CA PHE A 258 -20.27 6.62 0.86
C PHE A 258 -21.62 6.10 1.32
N PRO A 259 -22.41 6.89 2.06
CA PRO A 259 -23.76 6.53 2.42
C PRO A 259 -24.66 6.58 1.17
N GLY A 260 -25.69 5.77 1.16
CA GLY A 260 -26.71 5.82 0.13
C GLY A 260 -28.12 5.74 0.70
N ASN A 261 -29.12 5.78 -0.18
CA ASN A 261 -30.51 5.78 0.24
C ASN A 261 -30.87 4.47 0.97
N VAL A 262 -31.63 4.59 2.04
CA VAL A 262 -32.25 3.45 2.71
C VAL A 262 -33.17 2.71 1.73
N ASN A 263 -33.16 1.40 1.73
CA ASN A 263 -33.88 0.51 0.82
C ASN A 263 -33.36 0.44 -0.63
N GLN A 264 -32.20 1.02 -0.92
CA GLN A 264 -31.52 0.79 -2.21
C GLN A 264 -30.55 -0.38 -2.10
N PRO A 265 -30.67 -1.42 -2.96
CA PRO A 265 -29.90 -2.66 -2.82
C PRO A 265 -28.39 -2.48 -2.82
N PHE A 266 -27.86 -1.50 -3.58
CA PHE A 266 -26.42 -1.23 -3.65
C PHE A 266 -25.92 -0.17 -2.66
N SER A 267 -26.81 0.39 -1.84
CA SER A 267 -26.47 1.25 -0.71
C SER A 267 -26.36 0.48 0.60
N GLU A 268 -27.03 -0.66 0.69
CA GLU A 268 -27.20 -1.42 1.94
C GLU A 268 -25.85 -1.86 2.52
N GLY A 269 -24.92 -2.34 1.70
CA GLY A 269 -23.59 -2.77 2.14
C GLY A 269 -22.77 -1.63 2.73
N CYS A 270 -22.76 -0.46 2.07
CA CYS A 270 -22.07 0.74 2.58
C CYS A 270 -22.71 1.24 3.88
N ASN A 271 -24.06 1.32 3.92
CA ASN A 271 -24.79 1.77 5.11
C ASN A 271 -24.55 0.83 6.30
N ASN A 272 -24.48 -0.49 6.06
CA ASN A 272 -24.16 -1.47 7.09
C ASN A 272 -22.71 -1.31 7.59
N LEU A 273 -21.72 -1.16 6.69
CA LEU A 273 -20.35 -0.89 7.10
C LEU A 273 -20.23 0.34 8.01
N ILE A 274 -20.89 1.43 7.64
CA ILE A 274 -20.88 2.68 8.42
C ILE A 274 -21.58 2.45 9.77
N ARG A 275 -22.77 1.86 9.77
CA ARG A 275 -23.55 1.58 10.99
C ARG A 275 -22.79 0.72 11.99
N ASP A 276 -22.07 -0.29 11.49
CA ASP A 276 -21.38 -1.28 12.30
C ASP A 276 -19.92 -0.84 12.63
N ASN A 277 -19.59 0.45 12.37
CA ASN A 277 -18.25 1.04 12.53
C ASN A 277 -17.14 0.33 11.75
N GLY A 278 -17.50 -0.35 10.66
CA GLY A 278 -16.57 -0.98 9.73
C GLY A 278 -16.03 -0.02 8.67
N ALA A 279 -16.56 1.20 8.56
CA ALA A 279 -16.04 2.25 7.69
C ALA A 279 -16.38 3.64 8.26
N GLY A 280 -15.45 4.58 8.07
CA GLY A 280 -15.75 6.00 8.24
C GLY A 280 -16.70 6.49 7.15
N LEU A 281 -17.72 7.29 7.54
CA LEU A 281 -18.61 7.93 6.57
C LEU A 281 -17.86 9.09 5.89
N ILE A 282 -17.91 9.13 4.57
CA ILE A 282 -17.48 10.28 3.77
C ILE A 282 -18.59 10.69 2.80
N SER A 283 -18.77 11.99 2.58
CA SER A 283 -19.76 12.54 1.65
C SER A 283 -19.12 13.17 0.41
N ASN A 284 -17.82 13.47 0.48
CA ASN A 284 -17.03 14.16 -0.53
C ASN A 284 -15.52 13.89 -0.33
N ALA A 285 -14.69 14.43 -1.18
CA ALA A 285 -13.24 14.25 -1.08
C ALA A 285 -12.63 15.07 0.09
N GLU A 286 -13.23 16.18 0.50
CA GLU A 286 -12.76 16.98 1.63
C GLU A 286 -12.87 16.18 2.94
N ASP A 287 -13.99 15.49 3.18
CA ASP A 287 -14.17 14.61 4.34
C ASP A 287 -13.07 13.56 4.40
N PHE A 288 -12.77 12.93 3.25
CA PHE A 288 -11.72 11.93 3.13
C PHE A 288 -10.33 12.51 3.44
N VAL A 289 -9.96 13.60 2.77
CA VAL A 289 -8.66 14.26 2.94
C VAL A 289 -8.46 14.69 4.40
N LYS A 290 -9.52 15.18 5.05
CA LYS A 290 -9.52 15.53 6.47
C LYS A 290 -9.33 14.32 7.36
N ALA A 291 -10.07 13.24 7.13
CA ALA A 291 -9.97 12.02 7.91
C ALA A 291 -8.58 11.36 7.81
N MET A 292 -7.94 11.43 6.63
CA MET A 292 -6.58 10.94 6.40
C MET A 292 -5.48 11.91 6.89
N GLY A 293 -5.82 13.12 7.34
CA GLY A 293 -4.83 14.12 7.73
C GLY A 293 -4.01 14.69 6.57
N TRP A 294 -4.50 14.57 5.32
CA TRP A 294 -3.77 14.99 4.10
C TRP A 294 -3.96 16.47 3.74
N GLN A 295 -4.66 17.25 4.57
CA GLN A 295 -4.94 18.68 4.35
C GLN A 295 -3.69 19.55 4.22
N ASN A 296 -2.64 19.18 4.92
CA ASN A 296 -1.41 19.98 4.97
C ASN A 296 -0.65 20.03 3.63
N ASP A 297 -0.96 19.15 2.69
CA ASP A 297 -0.26 19.12 1.39
C ASP A 297 -0.69 20.25 0.46
N ALA A 298 -1.95 20.71 0.54
CA ALA A 298 -2.40 21.89 -0.22
C ALA A 298 -1.75 23.16 0.35
N VAL A 299 -1.73 23.30 1.67
CA VAL A 299 -1.06 24.43 2.36
C VAL A 299 0.46 24.40 2.11
N ARG A 300 1.08 23.23 2.14
CA ARG A 300 2.51 23.06 1.87
C ARG A 300 2.87 23.42 0.42
N ARG A 301 2.02 23.04 -0.56
CA ARG A 301 2.22 23.40 -1.97
C ARG A 301 1.99 24.88 -2.22
N GLN A 302 0.98 25.48 -1.62
CA GLN A 302 0.75 26.92 -1.71
C GLN A 302 1.94 27.69 -1.12
N ALA A 303 2.45 27.27 0.04
CA ALA A 303 3.65 27.85 0.65
C ALA A 303 4.89 27.69 -0.25
N LEU A 304 5.07 26.53 -0.89
CA LEU A 304 6.15 26.31 -1.86
C LEU A 304 5.99 27.13 -3.13
N SER A 305 4.76 27.26 -3.67
CA SER A 305 4.48 28.05 -4.87
C SER A 305 4.60 29.56 -4.64
N GLU A 306 4.34 30.01 -3.41
CA GLU A 306 4.48 31.40 -2.98
C GLU A 306 5.92 31.76 -2.55
N GLY A 307 6.88 30.81 -2.69
CA GLY A 307 8.26 31.02 -2.28
C GLY A 307 8.44 31.20 -0.77
N ILE A 308 7.41 30.86 0.01
CA ILE A 308 7.48 30.81 1.45
C ILE A 308 8.22 29.52 1.80
N GLU A 309 9.55 29.58 1.82
CA GLU A 309 10.34 28.61 2.56
C GLU A 309 9.84 28.66 4.00
N ARG A 310 9.06 27.66 4.43
CA ARG A 310 8.99 27.37 5.85
C ARG A 310 10.44 27.12 6.25
N GLN A 311 11.01 28.07 7.00
CA GLN A 311 12.21 27.78 7.71
C GLN A 311 11.95 26.48 8.47
N LEU A 312 12.64 25.43 8.09
CA LEU A 312 12.57 24.10 8.73
C LEU A 312 12.92 24.21 10.23
N PHE A 313 13.40 25.39 10.62
CA PHE A 313 13.74 25.73 12.00
C PHE A 313 13.00 27.04 12.36
N PRO A 314 12.22 27.06 13.44
CA PRO A 314 11.77 28.32 14.00
C PRO A 314 13.01 29.18 14.27
N GLU A 315 12.91 30.50 14.03
CA GLU A 315 14.01 31.39 14.42
C GLU A 315 14.34 31.19 15.90
N LEU A 316 15.52 30.64 16.11
CA LEU A 316 16.02 30.36 17.45
C LEU A 316 16.82 31.60 17.92
N SER A 317 16.55 32.03 19.12
CA SER A 317 17.42 33.03 19.78
C SER A 317 18.83 32.45 19.95
N PRO A 318 19.87 33.32 20.12
CA PRO A 318 21.22 32.83 20.33
C PRO A 318 21.35 31.86 21.53
N GLU A 319 20.52 32.02 22.55
CA GLU A 319 20.49 31.15 23.72
C GLU A 319 19.80 29.79 23.39
N GLU A 320 18.69 29.81 22.67
CA GLU A 320 18.01 28.61 22.18
C GLU A 320 18.95 27.80 21.25
N GLN A 321 19.68 28.47 20.38
CA GLN A 321 20.62 27.84 19.48
C GLN A 321 21.79 27.11 20.19
N LYS A 322 22.27 27.66 21.32
CA LYS A 322 23.24 26.97 22.17
C LYS A 322 22.68 25.68 22.75
N ILE A 323 21.44 25.69 23.21
CA ILE A 323 20.78 24.51 23.77
C ILE A 323 20.60 23.44 22.68
N VAL A 324 20.09 23.84 21.51
CA VAL A 324 19.88 22.93 20.37
C VAL A 324 21.20 22.33 19.88
N SER A 325 22.25 23.13 19.75
CA SER A 325 23.58 22.64 19.36
C SER A 325 24.15 21.63 20.36
N LEU A 326 23.88 21.81 21.64
CA LEU A 326 24.29 20.85 22.65
C LEU A 326 23.50 19.54 22.58
N LEU A 327 22.19 19.62 22.37
CA LEU A 327 21.31 18.44 22.18
C LEU A 327 21.62 17.69 20.87
N GLN A 328 22.08 18.36 19.82
CA GLN A 328 22.58 17.72 18.60
C GLN A 328 23.85 16.89 18.85
N GLN A 329 24.71 17.31 19.77
CA GLN A 329 25.92 16.55 20.13
C GLN A 329 25.61 15.39 21.08
N THR A 330 24.68 15.59 22.00
CA THR A 330 24.29 14.59 23.01
C THR A 330 22.80 14.78 23.27
N ASN A 331 21.99 13.91 22.73
CA ASN A 331 20.56 13.95 22.94
C ASN A 331 20.15 13.39 24.31
N ASP A 332 18.90 13.61 24.73
CA ASP A 332 18.36 13.11 26.01
C ASP A 332 19.10 13.63 27.26
N LEU A 333 19.25 14.94 27.35
CA LEU A 333 19.89 15.58 28.51
C LEU A 333 18.89 16.08 29.54
N GLN A 334 19.27 15.99 30.81
CA GLN A 334 18.50 16.59 31.92
C GLN A 334 18.67 18.10 31.98
N LEU A 335 17.66 18.79 32.48
CA LEU A 335 17.61 20.24 32.57
C LEU A 335 18.81 20.85 33.33
N ASN A 336 19.27 20.21 34.42
CA ASN A 336 20.41 20.63 35.18
C ASN A 336 21.73 20.50 34.39
N ILE A 337 21.85 19.43 33.57
CA ILE A 337 23.04 19.23 32.72
C ILE A 337 23.04 20.26 31.59
N LEU A 338 21.91 20.56 31.02
CA LEU A 338 21.77 21.64 30.03
C LEU A 338 22.19 22.99 30.61
N SER A 339 21.74 23.32 31.84
CA SER A 339 22.13 24.56 32.54
C SER A 339 23.63 24.65 32.73
N VAL A 340 24.28 23.60 33.24
CA VAL A 340 25.71 23.57 33.49
C VAL A 340 26.52 23.69 32.19
N LYS A 341 26.15 22.95 31.16
CA LYS A 341 26.91 22.93 29.90
C LYS A 341 26.71 24.18 29.03
N THR A 342 25.56 24.81 29.10
CA THR A 342 25.26 26.05 28.34
C THR A 342 25.68 27.30 29.10
N GLY A 343 25.88 27.21 30.42
CA GLY A 343 26.14 28.38 31.31
C GLY A 343 24.89 29.24 31.52
N ILE A 344 23.71 28.78 31.17
CA ILE A 344 22.44 29.50 31.31
C ILE A 344 21.83 29.13 32.68
N ALA A 345 21.38 30.14 33.43
CA ALA A 345 20.79 29.93 34.76
C ALA A 345 19.51 29.04 34.67
N ILE A 346 19.27 28.17 35.68
CA ILE A 346 18.25 27.14 35.64
C ILE A 346 16.83 27.70 35.43
N ASN A 347 16.52 28.88 35.93
CA ASN A 347 15.26 29.57 35.76
C ASN A 347 15.05 30.05 34.30
N GLN A 348 16.14 30.52 33.66
CA GLN A 348 16.11 30.94 32.26
C GLN A 348 16.01 29.73 31.31
N ILE A 349 16.80 28.68 31.59
CA ILE A 349 16.80 27.50 30.72
C ILE A 349 15.43 26.77 30.78
N THR A 350 14.75 26.77 31.91
CA THR A 350 13.40 26.21 32.02
C THR A 350 12.43 26.95 31.09
N ALA A 351 12.49 28.28 31.05
CA ALA A 351 11.67 29.09 30.15
C ALA A 351 12.00 28.85 28.67
N LEU A 352 13.30 28.76 28.33
CA LEU A 352 13.77 28.48 26.97
C LEU A 352 13.38 27.06 26.52
N MET A 353 13.45 26.05 27.39
CA MET A 353 13.02 24.69 27.08
C MET A 353 11.52 24.60 26.80
N PHE A 354 10.71 25.33 27.59
CA PHE A 354 9.28 25.45 27.31
C PHE A 354 9.00 26.12 25.96
N GLN A 355 9.73 27.20 25.62
CA GLN A 355 9.60 27.84 24.31
C GLN A 355 10.03 26.92 23.18
N LEU A 356 11.13 26.17 23.33
CA LEU A 356 11.59 25.18 22.34
C LEU A 356 10.60 24.02 22.18
N GLU A 357 9.94 23.60 23.25
CA GLU A 357 8.86 22.59 23.19
C GLU A 357 7.62 23.12 22.46
N MET A 358 7.21 24.36 22.76
CA MET A 358 6.11 25.02 22.04
C MET A 358 6.44 25.26 20.55
N LYS A 359 7.72 25.48 20.21
CA LYS A 359 8.20 25.55 18.82
C LYS A 359 8.33 24.18 18.14
N GLY A 360 8.09 23.07 18.87
CA GLY A 360 8.21 21.72 18.35
C GLY A 360 9.64 21.26 18.07
N VAL A 361 10.63 21.92 18.68
CA VAL A 361 12.06 21.60 18.49
C VAL A 361 12.52 20.52 19.45
N VAL A 362 11.99 20.51 20.67
CA VAL A 362 12.32 19.51 21.70
C VAL A 362 11.05 18.92 22.30
N LYS A 363 11.19 17.78 22.96
CA LYS A 363 10.12 17.09 23.71
C LYS A 363 10.61 16.77 25.11
N ALA A 364 9.80 17.12 26.11
CA ALA A 364 10.05 16.71 27.49
C ALA A 364 9.75 15.21 27.66
N LEU A 365 10.68 14.50 28.29
CA LEU A 365 10.60 13.10 28.66
C LEU A 365 10.50 12.93 30.18
N ALA A 366 10.13 11.71 30.63
CA ALA A 366 10.10 11.38 32.05
C ALA A 366 11.49 11.58 32.69
N GLY A 367 11.50 12.04 33.96
CA GLY A 367 12.75 12.29 34.69
C GLY A 367 13.40 13.65 34.41
N GLY A 368 12.67 14.60 33.80
CA GLY A 368 13.20 15.94 33.50
C GLY A 368 14.24 15.96 32.39
N MET A 369 14.18 14.98 31.49
CA MET A 369 15.00 14.88 30.30
C MET A 369 14.33 15.55 29.11
N TYR A 370 15.14 16.05 28.19
CA TYR A 370 14.68 16.70 26.96
C TYR A 370 15.30 16.03 25.73
N HIS A 371 14.44 15.69 24.78
CA HIS A 371 14.79 15.05 23.52
C HIS A 371 14.65 16.03 22.36
N LEU A 372 15.67 16.11 21.51
CA LEU A 372 15.61 16.91 20.29
C LEU A 372 14.83 16.15 19.21
N LEU A 373 13.81 16.79 18.61
CA LEU A 373 12.90 16.18 17.62
C LEU A 373 13.37 16.32 16.17
N MET A 374 14.59 16.81 15.90
CA MET A 374 15.14 17.03 14.56
C MET A 374 16.03 15.89 14.10
#